data_de096bee287da75177d40d66d1cf1328
#
_entry.id   de096bee287da75177d40d66d1cf1328
#
_cell.length_a   1.000
_cell.length_b   1.000
_cell.length_c   1.000
_cell.angle_alpha   90.00
_cell.angle_beta   90.00
_cell.angle_gamma   90.00
#
_symmetry.space_group_name_H-M   'P 1'
#
loop_
_entity.id
_entity.type
_entity.pdbx_description
1 polymer ?
#
loop_
_entity_poly.entity_id
_entity_poly.type
_entity_poly.pdbx_seq_one_letter_code
_entity_poly.pdbx_strand_id
1 'polypeptide(L)'
;WSVLTETSLYNSMSTWGDNYLVANVWYTSHLWTHWRYTQDKEFLAKAFPVMWDCAQFWFHRLIEDRGFDSTKDEQERVRNYTPAYKFDPDGTFVAPNEFSAEQHDNQTEDGTAHAQQMIYYLFQNLSDAIGILGVENTGLTTEDVAKLNLYLEKTDKGLHTETYTGSWGATYNGVKTGEKLLREWKYSPFDISND
;
A
#
# COMPACT_ATOMS: atom_id res chain seq x y z
N TRP A 1 1.45 2.98 16.95
CA TRP A 1 2.17 1.73 16.76
C TRP A 1 3.10 1.84 15.55
N SER A 2 4.36 2.13 15.75
CA SER A 2 5.37 1.85 14.73
C SER A 2 5.88 0.43 14.99
N VAL A 3 5.60 -0.48 14.08
CA VAL A 3 6.29 -1.75 14.07
C VAL A 3 7.68 -1.44 13.55
N LEU A 4 8.64 -1.46 14.45
CA LEU A 4 10.04 -1.35 14.08
C LEU A 4 10.37 -2.59 13.24
N THR A 5 10.79 -2.37 12.00
CA THR A 5 11.36 -3.44 11.20
C THR A 5 12.69 -3.88 11.82
N GLU A 6 13.13 -5.09 11.55
CA GLU A 6 14.45 -5.56 12.01
C GLU A 6 15.58 -4.59 11.69
N THR A 7 15.48 -3.91 10.57
CA THR A 7 16.43 -2.88 10.15
C THR A 7 16.46 -1.68 11.09
N SER A 8 15.35 -1.29 11.68
CA SER A 8 15.35 -0.18 12.64
C SER A 8 15.94 -0.52 14.00
N LEU A 9 15.97 -1.80 14.39
CA LEU A 9 16.61 -2.26 15.63
C LEU A 9 18.13 -2.36 15.49
N TYR A 10 18.64 -2.74 14.33
CA TYR A 10 20.04 -3.03 14.10
C TYR A 10 20.77 -1.97 13.30
N ASN A 11 20.07 -1.15 12.58
CA ASN A 11 20.67 -0.16 11.71
C ASN A 11 19.89 1.16 11.74
N SER A 12 20.04 1.87 12.85
CA SER A 12 19.51 3.23 13.00
C SER A 12 20.07 4.23 11.96
N MET A 13 20.94 3.77 11.08
CA MET A 13 21.55 4.55 10.01
C MET A 13 20.92 4.26 8.64
N SER A 14 19.99 3.31 8.54
CA SER A 14 19.32 2.97 7.28
C SER A 14 18.04 3.76 7.12
N THR A 15 18.07 4.75 6.24
CA THR A 15 16.91 5.65 6.00
C THR A 15 15.73 4.95 5.31
N TRP A 16 15.94 3.86 4.58
CA TRP A 16 14.84 3.18 3.92
C TRP A 16 13.94 2.38 4.86
N GLY A 17 14.49 1.89 5.96
CA GLY A 17 13.70 1.21 6.99
C GLY A 17 12.70 2.16 7.69
N ASP A 18 12.99 3.44 7.76
CA ASP A 18 12.15 4.42 8.45
C ASP A 18 10.87 4.76 7.70
N ASN A 19 10.84 4.54 6.39
CA ASN A 19 9.72 4.86 5.52
C ASN A 19 8.89 3.62 5.10
N TYR A 20 9.23 2.44 5.60
CA TYR A 20 8.52 1.21 5.28
C TYR A 20 7.37 0.95 6.25
N LEU A 21 6.40 1.87 6.27
CA LEU A 21 5.33 1.86 7.26
C LEU A 21 4.34 0.72 7.04
N VAL A 22 4.19 0.26 5.81
CA VAL A 22 3.30 -0.87 5.48
C VAL A 22 3.75 -2.19 6.10
N ALA A 23 4.95 -2.25 6.69
CA ALA A 23 5.40 -3.42 7.44
C ALA A 23 4.43 -3.82 8.58
N ASN A 24 3.71 -2.86 9.19
CA ASN A 24 2.69 -3.17 10.19
C ASN A 24 1.55 -4.02 9.62
N VAL A 25 1.15 -3.77 8.39
CA VAL A 25 0.14 -4.57 7.68
C VAL A 25 0.69 -5.96 7.35
N TRP A 26 1.94 -6.03 6.91
CA TRP A 26 2.57 -7.32 6.65
C TRP A 26 2.55 -8.21 7.90
N TYR A 27 2.95 -7.69 9.05
CA TYR A 27 2.91 -8.47 10.29
C TYR A 27 1.50 -8.91 10.65
N THR A 28 0.50 -8.05 10.52
CA THR A 28 -0.90 -8.44 10.80
C THR A 28 -1.45 -9.46 9.80
N SER A 29 -0.94 -9.51 8.59
CA SER A 29 -1.33 -10.52 7.59
C SER A 29 -1.03 -11.95 8.04
N HIS A 30 -0.01 -12.15 8.88
CA HIS A 30 0.31 -13.46 9.46
C HIS A 30 -0.78 -13.94 10.41
N LEU A 31 -1.43 -13.02 11.15
CA LEU A 31 -2.56 -13.37 12.04
C LEU A 31 -3.74 -13.88 11.21
N TRP A 32 -4.06 -13.21 10.13
CA TRP A 32 -5.09 -13.65 9.21
C TRP A 32 -4.75 -14.98 8.53
N THR A 33 -3.49 -15.15 8.09
CA THR A 33 -3.01 -16.39 7.50
C THR A 33 -3.12 -17.55 8.47
N HIS A 34 -2.76 -17.35 9.74
CA HIS A 34 -2.92 -18.39 10.77
C HIS A 34 -4.39 -18.84 10.88
N TRP A 35 -5.32 -17.88 10.98
CA TRP A 35 -6.74 -18.21 11.01
C TRP A 35 -7.19 -18.97 9.76
N ARG A 36 -6.77 -18.55 8.58
CA ARG A 36 -7.14 -19.22 7.31
C ARG A 36 -6.76 -20.71 7.29
N TYR A 37 -5.64 -21.06 7.87
CA TYR A 37 -5.19 -22.46 7.94
C TYR A 37 -5.81 -23.25 9.08
N THR A 38 -6.07 -22.62 10.21
CA THR A 38 -6.54 -23.32 11.42
C THR A 38 -8.05 -23.28 11.61
N GLN A 39 -8.71 -22.25 11.06
CA GLN A 39 -10.14 -21.94 11.30
C GLN A 39 -10.47 -21.76 12.80
N ASP A 40 -9.47 -21.40 13.61
CA ASP A 40 -9.61 -21.18 15.04
C ASP A 40 -10.22 -19.79 15.31
N LYS A 41 -11.54 -19.80 15.63
CA LYS A 41 -12.27 -18.56 15.93
C LYS A 41 -11.84 -17.91 17.23
N GLU A 42 -11.36 -18.67 18.21
CA GLU A 42 -10.87 -18.10 19.48
C GLU A 42 -9.56 -17.33 19.23
N PHE A 43 -8.69 -17.90 18.40
CA PHE A 43 -7.49 -17.19 17.95
C PHE A 43 -7.87 -15.93 17.18
N LEU A 44 -8.78 -16.01 16.21
CA LEU A 44 -9.21 -14.86 15.42
C LEU A 44 -9.76 -13.74 16.31
N ALA A 45 -10.59 -14.07 17.30
CA ALA A 45 -11.13 -13.08 18.24
C ALA A 45 -10.03 -12.39 19.05
N LYS A 46 -8.97 -13.10 19.43
CA LYS A 46 -7.80 -12.53 20.12
C LYS A 46 -6.91 -11.68 19.20
N ALA A 47 -6.80 -12.06 17.94
CA ALA A 47 -6.00 -11.38 16.91
C ALA A 47 -6.70 -10.11 16.37
N PHE A 48 -8.03 -10.11 16.34
CA PHE A 48 -8.84 -9.04 15.77
C PHE A 48 -8.49 -7.64 16.28
N PRO A 49 -8.36 -7.38 17.60
CA PRO A 49 -7.99 -6.06 18.10
C PRO A 49 -6.66 -5.55 17.54
N VAL A 50 -5.67 -6.43 17.37
CA VAL A 50 -4.36 -6.07 16.81
C VAL A 50 -4.48 -5.65 15.35
N MET A 51 -5.26 -6.40 14.57
CA MET A 51 -5.55 -6.07 13.17
C MET A 51 -6.33 -4.75 13.07
N TRP A 52 -7.29 -4.53 13.98
CA TRP A 52 -8.09 -3.31 14.02
C TRP A 52 -7.23 -2.09 14.38
N ASP A 53 -6.34 -2.18 15.36
CA ASP A 53 -5.40 -1.10 15.71
C ASP A 53 -4.50 -0.73 14.51
N CYS A 54 -4.07 -1.73 13.74
CA CYS A 54 -3.34 -1.48 12.52
C CYS A 54 -4.19 -0.70 11.51
N ALA A 55 -5.48 -1.04 11.36
CA ALA A 55 -6.39 -0.31 10.48
C ALA A 55 -6.64 1.13 10.95
N GLN A 56 -6.73 1.36 12.28
CA GLN A 56 -6.86 2.70 12.82
C GLN A 56 -5.68 3.60 12.42
N PHE A 57 -4.46 3.08 12.42
CA PHE A 57 -3.29 3.81 11.92
C PHE A 57 -3.51 4.24 10.45
N TRP A 58 -3.97 3.33 9.58
CA TRP A 58 -4.18 3.62 8.16
C TRP A 58 -5.38 4.54 7.92
N PHE A 59 -6.44 4.47 8.72
CA PHE A 59 -7.55 5.43 8.65
C PHE A 59 -7.11 6.88 8.93
N HIS A 60 -6.06 7.07 9.72
CA HIS A 60 -5.50 8.38 9.99
C HIS A 60 -4.43 8.81 8.98
N ARG A 61 -3.75 7.84 8.38
CA ARG A 61 -2.63 8.13 7.48
C ARG A 61 -3.04 8.29 6.03
N LEU A 62 -4.02 7.52 5.56
CA LEU A 62 -4.49 7.62 4.19
C LEU A 62 -5.02 9.03 3.90
N ILE A 63 -4.68 9.55 2.75
CA ILE A 63 -5.14 10.85 2.25
C ILE A 63 -5.96 10.65 0.98
N GLU A 64 -6.79 11.63 0.66
CA GLU A 64 -7.42 11.68 -0.65
C GLU A 64 -6.33 11.88 -1.71
N ASP A 65 -6.46 11.18 -2.81
CA ASP A 65 -5.53 11.25 -3.93
C ASP A 65 -5.36 12.71 -4.40
N ARG A 66 -4.11 13.12 -4.53
CA ARG A 66 -3.73 14.48 -4.94
C ARG A 66 -3.48 14.62 -6.43
N GLY A 67 -3.58 13.51 -7.17
CA GLY A 67 -3.11 13.45 -8.54
C GLY A 67 -1.58 13.55 -8.65
N PHE A 68 -1.09 13.75 -9.84
CA PHE A 68 0.35 13.90 -10.10
C PHE A 68 0.60 14.88 -11.23
N ASP A 69 1.56 15.77 -11.05
CA ASP A 69 2.03 16.68 -12.09
C ASP A 69 3.56 16.74 -12.04
N SER A 70 4.21 16.04 -12.96
CA SER A 70 5.67 15.96 -13.01
C SER A 70 6.38 17.30 -13.21
N THR A 71 5.64 18.35 -13.61
CA THR A 71 6.19 19.71 -13.78
C THR A 71 6.16 20.52 -12.49
N LYS A 72 5.46 20.02 -11.46
CA LYS A 72 5.21 20.71 -10.18
C LYS A 72 5.76 19.95 -8.98
N ASP A 73 6.68 19.04 -9.20
CA ASP A 73 7.27 18.28 -8.09
C ASP A 73 8.01 19.24 -7.14
N GLU A 74 7.34 19.59 -6.04
CA GLU A 74 7.84 20.49 -5.01
C GLU A 74 9.06 19.92 -4.24
N GLN A 75 9.37 18.66 -4.44
CA GLN A 75 10.43 17.96 -3.70
C GLN A 75 11.74 17.85 -4.47
N GLU A 76 11.92 18.63 -5.55
CA GLU A 76 13.14 18.63 -6.38
C GLU A 76 13.61 17.23 -6.80
N ARG A 77 12.68 16.30 -6.93
CA ARG A 77 13.01 14.98 -7.45
C ARG A 77 13.34 15.14 -8.91
N VAL A 78 14.60 15.14 -9.24
CA VAL A 78 15.09 15.20 -10.61
C VAL A 78 14.68 13.93 -11.34
N ARG A 79 13.40 13.83 -11.61
CA ARG A 79 12.87 12.83 -12.52
C ARG A 79 12.83 13.47 -13.88
N ASN A 80 13.77 13.10 -14.73
CA ASN A 80 13.78 13.52 -16.12
C ASN A 80 12.65 12.82 -16.89
N TYR A 81 11.40 13.10 -16.52
CA TYR A 81 10.28 12.63 -17.31
C TYR A 81 10.23 13.41 -18.61
N THR A 82 10.45 12.72 -19.68
CA THR A 82 10.23 13.24 -21.03
C THR A 82 9.36 12.23 -21.79
N PRO A 83 8.10 12.52 -22.02
CA PRO A 83 7.34 13.77 -21.85
C PRO A 83 6.83 14.02 -20.42
N ALA A 84 6.36 15.22 -20.14
CA ALA A 84 5.70 15.57 -18.89
C ALA A 84 4.38 14.79 -18.72
N TYR A 85 4.15 14.27 -17.52
CA TYR A 85 2.93 13.55 -17.16
C TYR A 85 2.07 14.36 -16.22
N LYS A 86 0.78 14.32 -16.44
CA LYS A 86 -0.20 14.92 -15.55
C LYS A 86 -1.39 13.96 -15.37
N PHE A 87 -1.76 13.74 -14.12
CA PHE A 87 -2.92 12.94 -13.74
C PHE A 87 -3.75 13.72 -12.73
N ASP A 88 -5.03 13.88 -13.01
CA ASP A 88 -5.95 14.52 -12.08
C ASP A 88 -6.32 13.56 -10.94
N PRO A 89 -6.63 14.08 -9.73
CA PRO A 89 -7.11 13.27 -8.61
C PRO A 89 -8.35 12.44 -9.01
N ASP A 90 -8.42 11.20 -8.55
CA ASP A 90 -9.56 10.31 -8.85
C ASP A 90 -10.51 10.10 -7.66
N GLY A 91 -10.24 10.75 -6.52
CA GLY A 91 -11.07 10.70 -5.32
C GLY A 91 -10.91 9.42 -4.51
N THR A 92 -9.93 8.58 -4.83
CA THR A 92 -9.57 7.42 -4.00
C THR A 92 -8.68 7.84 -2.83
N PHE A 93 -8.53 6.95 -1.84
CA PHE A 93 -7.58 7.12 -0.75
C PHE A 93 -6.26 6.41 -1.05
N VAL A 94 -5.17 7.12 -0.85
CA VAL A 94 -3.81 6.63 -1.08
C VAL A 94 -2.93 6.77 0.16
N ALA A 95 -1.98 5.86 0.33
CA ALA A 95 -0.93 5.96 1.32
C ALA A 95 0.11 6.98 0.83
N PRO A 96 0.31 8.08 1.58
CA PRO A 96 1.24 9.12 1.17
C PRO A 96 2.67 8.76 1.51
N ASN A 97 3.59 9.14 0.64
CA ASN A 97 5.03 9.03 0.86
C ASN A 97 5.47 7.64 1.33
N GLU A 98 4.96 6.60 0.67
CA GLU A 98 5.39 5.23 0.93
C GLU A 98 6.61 4.88 0.09
N PHE A 99 7.51 4.13 0.71
CA PHE A 99 8.69 3.61 0.06
C PHE A 99 8.35 2.32 -0.69
N SER A 100 8.83 2.19 -1.91
CA SER A 100 8.82 0.91 -2.62
C SER A 100 10.20 0.26 -2.46
N ALA A 101 10.23 -0.90 -1.81
CA ALA A 101 11.47 -1.55 -1.42
C ALA A 101 12.41 -1.77 -2.61
N GLU A 102 13.65 -1.34 -2.43
CA GLU A 102 14.76 -1.48 -3.38
C GLU A 102 14.57 -0.77 -4.73
N GLN A 103 13.67 0.22 -4.78
CA GLN A 103 13.48 1.06 -5.94
C GLN A 103 13.95 2.50 -5.65
N HIS A 104 14.63 3.11 -6.61
CA HIS A 104 14.99 4.53 -6.65
C HIS A 104 15.56 5.16 -5.38
N ASP A 105 16.69 4.69 -4.89
CA ASP A 105 17.53 5.40 -3.88
C ASP A 105 16.74 6.04 -2.73
N ASN A 106 15.80 5.29 -2.12
CA ASN A 106 14.97 5.74 -1.00
C ASN A 106 13.92 6.82 -1.34
N GLN A 107 13.51 6.94 -2.57
CA GLN A 107 12.40 7.83 -2.91
C GLN A 107 11.07 7.27 -2.43
N THR A 108 10.20 8.16 -1.99
CA THR A 108 8.84 7.83 -1.56
C THR A 108 7.82 8.41 -2.53
N GLU A 109 6.71 7.71 -2.70
CA GLU A 109 5.61 8.10 -3.56
C GLU A 109 4.27 7.88 -2.89
N ASP A 110 3.27 8.64 -3.35
CA ASP A 110 1.89 8.35 -2.98
C ASP A 110 1.39 7.14 -3.77
N GLY A 111 0.72 6.23 -3.07
CA GLY A 111 0.04 5.12 -3.72
C GLY A 111 0.98 4.05 -4.33
N THR A 112 2.06 3.69 -3.64
CA THR A 112 2.87 2.55 -4.06
C THR A 112 2.02 1.29 -4.15
N ALA A 113 2.16 0.53 -5.22
CA ALA A 113 1.28 -0.60 -5.54
C ALA A 113 1.24 -1.62 -4.39
N HIS A 114 2.39 -2.01 -3.86
CA HIS A 114 2.43 -3.01 -2.80
C HIS A 114 1.80 -2.49 -1.49
N ALA A 115 2.02 -1.23 -1.11
CA ALA A 115 1.42 -0.66 0.09
C ALA A 115 -0.11 -0.61 -0.04
N GLN A 116 -0.61 -0.13 -1.18
CA GLN A 116 -2.04 -0.06 -1.45
C GLN A 116 -2.70 -1.44 -1.41
N GLN A 117 -2.10 -2.44 -2.07
CA GLN A 117 -2.62 -3.80 -2.06
C GLN A 117 -2.67 -4.39 -0.65
N MET A 118 -1.62 -4.18 0.15
CA MET A 118 -1.56 -4.68 1.52
C MET A 118 -2.58 -4.00 2.43
N ILE A 119 -2.71 -2.67 2.34
CA ILE A 119 -3.70 -1.91 3.14
C ILE A 119 -5.12 -2.34 2.76
N TYR A 120 -5.41 -2.43 1.47
CA TYR A 120 -6.70 -2.91 0.99
C TYR A 120 -6.99 -4.35 1.49
N TYR A 121 -5.99 -5.23 1.46
CA TYR A 121 -6.10 -6.59 1.99
C TYR A 121 -6.37 -6.62 3.50
N LEU A 122 -5.74 -5.73 4.28
CA LEU A 122 -6.07 -5.59 5.71
C LEU A 122 -7.55 -5.26 5.93
N PHE A 123 -8.06 -4.27 5.20
CA PHE A 123 -9.46 -3.87 5.33
C PHE A 123 -10.43 -4.97 4.91
N GLN A 124 -10.12 -5.72 3.84
CA GLN A 124 -10.90 -6.89 3.45
C GLN A 124 -10.90 -7.96 4.54
N ASN A 125 -9.73 -8.30 5.07
CA ASN A 125 -9.60 -9.30 6.13
C ASN A 125 -10.38 -8.92 7.40
N LEU A 126 -10.40 -7.63 7.74
CA LEU A 126 -11.21 -7.14 8.86
C LEU A 126 -12.70 -7.26 8.58
N SER A 127 -13.14 -6.91 7.37
CA SER A 127 -14.55 -7.07 6.97
C SER A 127 -14.98 -8.55 7.05
N ASP A 128 -14.14 -9.46 6.55
CA ASP A 128 -14.38 -10.89 6.63
C ASP A 128 -14.39 -11.39 8.07
N ALA A 129 -13.44 -10.91 8.89
CA ALA A 129 -13.36 -11.29 10.32
C ALA A 129 -14.61 -10.83 11.09
N ILE A 130 -15.11 -9.64 10.81
CA ILE A 130 -16.39 -9.15 11.38
C ILE A 130 -17.55 -10.08 10.99
N GLY A 131 -17.61 -10.51 9.73
CA GLY A 131 -18.62 -11.46 9.26
C GLY A 131 -18.53 -12.84 9.95
N ILE A 132 -17.32 -13.28 10.31
CA ILE A 132 -17.08 -14.57 10.97
C ILE A 132 -17.38 -14.52 12.46
N LEU A 133 -16.96 -13.44 13.11
CA LEU A 133 -17.08 -13.29 14.58
C LEU A 133 -18.45 -12.75 14.99
N GLY A 134 -19.11 -11.98 14.13
CA GLY A 134 -20.24 -11.12 14.49
C GLY A 134 -19.77 -9.80 15.09
N VAL A 135 -20.41 -8.70 14.69
CA VAL A 135 -20.04 -7.33 15.15
C VAL A 135 -20.03 -7.24 16.67
N GLU A 136 -21.02 -7.87 17.32
CA GLU A 136 -21.18 -7.88 18.77
C GLU A 136 -20.00 -8.50 19.54
N ASN A 137 -19.21 -9.34 18.88
CA ASN A 137 -18.04 -10.02 19.47
C ASN A 137 -16.72 -9.30 19.12
N THR A 138 -16.76 -8.23 18.32
CA THR A 138 -15.55 -7.48 17.92
C THR A 138 -15.30 -6.24 18.80
N GLY A 139 -16.30 -5.81 19.56
CA GLY A 139 -16.26 -4.58 20.32
C GLY A 139 -16.39 -3.30 19.47
N LEU A 140 -16.69 -3.45 18.19
CA LEU A 140 -16.85 -2.31 17.27
C LEU A 140 -18.24 -1.68 17.39
N THR A 141 -18.30 -0.38 17.14
CA THR A 141 -19.55 0.37 16.98
C THR A 141 -20.04 0.28 15.52
N THR A 142 -21.28 0.70 15.30
CA THR A 142 -21.85 0.85 13.95
C THR A 142 -21.06 1.85 13.11
N GLU A 143 -20.55 2.91 13.75
CA GLU A 143 -19.72 3.92 13.12
C GLU A 143 -18.36 3.35 12.68
N ASP A 144 -17.75 2.47 13.48
CA ASP A 144 -16.51 1.79 13.12
C ASP A 144 -16.69 0.92 11.87
N VAL A 145 -17.78 0.14 11.83
CA VAL A 145 -18.11 -0.70 10.66
C VAL A 145 -18.39 0.16 9.43
N ALA A 146 -19.13 1.27 9.59
CA ALA A 146 -19.40 2.18 8.50
C ALA A 146 -18.12 2.84 7.97
N LYS A 147 -17.19 3.19 8.87
CA LYS A 147 -15.87 3.73 8.52
C LYS A 147 -15.05 2.71 7.73
N LEU A 148 -14.98 1.46 8.19
CA LEU A 148 -14.28 0.40 7.47
C LEU A 148 -14.84 0.23 6.05
N ASN A 149 -16.16 0.21 5.90
CA ASN A 149 -16.82 0.06 4.60
C ASN A 149 -16.49 1.24 3.66
N LEU A 150 -16.48 2.46 4.18
CA LEU A 150 -16.07 3.64 3.41
C LEU A 150 -14.63 3.50 2.92
N TYR A 151 -13.71 3.06 3.78
CA TYR A 151 -12.31 2.89 3.39
C TYR A 151 -12.12 1.72 2.42
N LEU A 152 -12.88 0.63 2.57
CA LEU A 152 -12.90 -0.46 1.58
C LEU A 152 -13.35 0.00 0.20
N GLU A 153 -14.37 0.86 0.14
CA GLU A 153 -14.86 1.41 -1.11
C GLU A 153 -13.85 2.36 -1.76
N LYS A 154 -13.27 3.26 -0.96
CA LYS A 154 -12.47 4.38 -1.46
C LYS A 154 -10.97 4.11 -1.56
N THR A 155 -10.42 3.13 -0.85
CA THR A 155 -8.98 2.87 -0.91
C THR A 155 -8.56 2.38 -2.29
N ASP A 156 -7.60 3.05 -2.87
CA ASP A 156 -6.96 2.60 -4.10
C ASP A 156 -6.37 1.20 -3.92
N LYS A 157 -6.60 0.32 -4.89
CA LYS A 157 -6.22 -1.09 -4.79
C LYS A 157 -4.79 -1.39 -5.25
N GLY A 158 -4.07 -0.39 -5.74
CA GLY A 158 -2.71 -0.59 -6.25
C GLY A 158 -2.63 -1.50 -7.48
N LEU A 159 -3.66 -1.52 -8.32
CA LEU A 159 -3.74 -2.39 -9.50
C LEU A 159 -3.64 -1.61 -10.82
N HIS A 160 -2.96 -0.48 -10.81
CA HIS A 160 -2.73 0.30 -12.01
C HIS A 160 -1.75 -0.38 -12.93
N THR A 161 -2.02 -0.33 -14.21
CA THR A 161 -1.19 -0.99 -15.22
C THR A 161 -0.72 -0.02 -16.27
N GLU A 162 0.40 -0.36 -16.89
CA GLU A 162 0.93 0.33 -18.06
C GLU A 162 1.23 -0.65 -19.17
N THR A 163 1.08 -0.21 -20.41
CA THR A 163 1.39 -1.02 -21.57
C THR A 163 2.87 -0.90 -21.92
N TYR A 164 3.56 -2.01 -21.93
CA TYR A 164 4.97 -2.04 -22.32
C TYR A 164 5.14 -1.68 -23.79
N THR A 165 5.92 -0.64 -24.07
CA THR A 165 6.15 -0.12 -25.42
C THR A 165 7.42 -0.66 -26.08
N GLY A 166 8.25 -1.41 -25.35
CA GLY A 166 9.53 -1.90 -25.82
C GLY A 166 10.66 -0.89 -25.74
N SER A 167 10.39 0.34 -25.27
CA SER A 167 11.37 1.44 -25.24
C SER A 167 12.04 1.66 -23.89
N TRP A 168 11.66 0.87 -22.90
CA TRP A 168 12.24 0.99 -21.56
C TRP A 168 13.57 0.25 -21.53
N GLY A 169 14.65 0.96 -21.28
CA GLY A 169 16.04 0.53 -21.50
C GLY A 169 16.51 -0.77 -20.84
N ALA A 170 15.72 -1.36 -19.96
CA ALA A 170 16.03 -2.65 -19.38
C ALA A 170 15.51 -3.79 -20.23
N THR A 171 16.28 -4.84 -20.33
CA THR A 171 15.90 -6.08 -21.03
C THR A 171 14.96 -6.87 -20.13
N TYR A 172 13.66 -6.60 -20.20
CA TYR A 172 12.68 -7.49 -19.57
C TYR A 172 12.61 -8.80 -20.34
N ASN A 173 13.39 -9.78 -19.89
CA ASN A 173 13.39 -11.08 -20.49
C ASN A 173 11.99 -11.69 -20.45
N GLY A 174 11.38 -11.83 -21.62
CA GLY A 174 10.10 -12.48 -21.80
C GLY A 174 8.88 -11.56 -21.88
N VAL A 175 9.01 -10.27 -21.58
CA VAL A 175 7.91 -9.31 -21.77
C VAL A 175 7.83 -8.86 -23.22
N LYS A 176 6.64 -8.91 -23.80
CA LYS A 176 6.39 -8.50 -25.19
C LYS A 176 5.77 -7.11 -25.24
N THR A 177 6.13 -6.36 -26.27
CA THR A 177 5.47 -5.09 -26.59
C THR A 177 3.96 -5.29 -26.68
N GLY A 178 3.21 -4.45 -25.99
CA GLY A 178 1.75 -4.51 -25.88
C GLY A 178 1.24 -5.25 -24.62
N GLU A 179 2.09 -5.92 -23.86
CA GLU A 179 1.70 -6.50 -22.58
C GLU A 179 1.47 -5.41 -21.52
N LYS A 180 0.49 -5.67 -20.66
CA LYS A 180 0.20 -4.81 -19.51
C LYS A 180 1.02 -5.26 -18.32
N LEU A 181 1.75 -4.32 -17.74
CA LEU A 181 2.53 -4.53 -16.52
C LEU A 181 1.95 -3.71 -15.38
N LEU A 182 2.04 -4.23 -14.15
CA LEU A 182 1.63 -3.51 -12.98
C LEU A 182 2.60 -2.33 -12.74
N ARG A 183 2.05 -1.15 -12.47
CA ARG A 183 2.87 0.00 -12.06
C ARG A 183 3.36 -0.17 -10.63
N GLU A 184 4.56 0.28 -10.38
CA GLU A 184 5.15 0.36 -9.05
C GLU A 184 4.42 1.38 -8.17
N TRP A 185 4.03 2.51 -8.76
CA TRP A 185 3.28 3.59 -8.15
C TRP A 185 2.03 3.90 -8.97
N LYS A 186 1.06 4.54 -8.35
CA LYS A 186 -0.21 4.85 -8.98
C LYS A 186 -0.05 5.63 -10.28
N TYR A 187 0.79 6.65 -10.28
CA TYR A 187 0.93 7.58 -11.39
C TYR A 187 2.29 7.54 -12.09
N SER A 188 3.28 7.02 -11.43
CA SER A 188 4.59 6.94 -12.05
C SER A 188 4.57 5.94 -13.19
N PRO A 189 4.96 6.34 -14.41
CA PRO A 189 5.28 5.38 -15.42
C PRO A 189 6.41 4.49 -14.93
N PHE A 190 6.51 3.30 -15.49
CA PHE A 190 7.65 2.43 -15.22
C PHE A 190 8.93 3.20 -15.54
N ASP A 191 9.56 3.75 -14.52
CA ASP A 191 10.87 4.33 -14.68
C ASP A 191 11.92 3.28 -14.34
N ILE A 192 12.49 2.80 -15.37
CA ILE A 192 13.47 1.74 -15.32
C ILE A 192 14.73 2.21 -15.99
N SER A 193 14.84 3.49 -16.10
CA SER A 193 15.85 4.11 -16.93
C SER A 193 17.23 4.10 -16.28
N ASN A 194 17.40 3.66 -15.05
CA ASN A 194 18.60 4.02 -14.32
C ASN A 194 19.38 2.86 -13.69
N ASP A 195 19.16 1.63 -14.12
CA ASP A 195 20.06 0.53 -13.74
C ASP A 195 20.82 -0.03 -14.94
#